data_d9066c970f9678aee032c3cde274a99a
#
_entry.id   d9066c970f9678aee032c3cde274a99a
#
_cell.length_a   1.000
_cell.length_b   1.000
_cell.length_c   1.000
_cell.angle_alpha   90.00
_cell.angle_beta   90.00
_cell.angle_gamma   90.00
#
_symmetry.space_group_name_H-M   'P 1'
#
loop_
_entity.id
_entity.type
_entity.pdbx_description
1 polymer ?
#
loop_
_entity_poly.entity_id
_entity_poly.type
_entity_poly.pdbx_seq_one_letter_code
_entity_poly.pdbx_strand_id
1 'polypeptide(L)'
;MLAVLKDEKILATFFVLGAKLAEPARRKLAERAHAAGHWIGNHTMTHGTPLGKLEEAGKARSEILDAQQLIGGLAHPDRLFRPFGGGGKLGPHLLNPEALAVLRAEKMTCVLWNAIPRDFAEPESWVQRALKQCSAQPWTLLVLHDLPNGAMAHLPAFIAAARKQGGSFSQDFPPQCVPIRRGQALAPLGSYVRA
;
A
#
# COMPACT_ATOMS: atom_id res chain seq x y z
N MET A 1 0.75 -16.26 2.18
CA MET A 1 -0.22 -15.16 2.41
C MET A 1 -1.58 -15.43 1.77
N LEU A 2 -1.74 -15.54 0.44
CA LEU A 2 -3.06 -15.69 -0.21
C LEU A 2 -3.90 -16.86 0.34
N ALA A 3 -3.30 -18.01 0.63
CA ALA A 3 -4.01 -19.16 1.23
C ALA A 3 -4.61 -18.77 2.59
N VAL A 4 -3.83 -18.16 3.47
CA VAL A 4 -4.30 -17.69 4.78
C VAL A 4 -5.46 -16.70 4.65
N LEU A 5 -5.34 -15.71 3.76
CA LEU A 5 -6.41 -14.74 3.55
C LEU A 5 -7.70 -15.40 3.04
N LYS A 6 -7.58 -16.40 2.15
CA LYS A 6 -8.71 -17.19 1.66
C LYS A 6 -9.38 -17.97 2.80
N ASP A 7 -8.60 -18.71 3.58
CA ASP A 7 -9.10 -19.55 4.67
C ASP A 7 -9.79 -18.70 5.74
N GLU A 8 -9.25 -17.51 5.99
CA GLU A 8 -9.78 -16.54 6.95
C GLU A 8 -10.88 -15.62 6.37
N LYS A 9 -11.22 -15.76 5.07
CA LYS A 9 -12.22 -14.95 4.35
C LYS A 9 -11.94 -13.45 4.45
N ILE A 10 -10.68 -13.06 4.37
CA ILE A 10 -10.23 -11.68 4.43
C ILE A 10 -9.82 -11.21 3.03
N LEU A 11 -10.36 -10.09 2.59
CA LEU A 11 -9.91 -9.38 1.40
C LEU A 11 -8.89 -8.31 1.78
N ALA A 12 -7.86 -8.15 0.98
CA ALA A 12 -6.77 -7.19 1.18
C ALA A 12 -6.52 -6.38 -0.10
N THR A 13 -5.77 -5.29 0.03
CA THR A 13 -5.25 -4.53 -1.10
C THR A 13 -3.77 -4.78 -1.25
N PHE A 14 -3.35 -5.23 -2.42
CA PHE A 14 -1.94 -5.42 -2.77
C PHE A 14 -1.45 -4.23 -3.59
N PHE A 15 -0.59 -3.40 -2.99
CA PHE A 15 0.12 -2.35 -3.71
C PHE A 15 1.40 -2.95 -4.31
N VAL A 16 1.42 -3.10 -5.62
CA VAL A 16 2.44 -3.88 -6.35
C VAL A 16 3.47 -2.98 -7.03
N LEU A 17 4.71 -3.46 -7.09
CA LEU A 17 5.80 -2.80 -7.81
C LEU A 17 5.75 -3.16 -9.28
N GLY A 18 5.85 -2.16 -10.17
CA GLY A 18 5.86 -2.37 -11.61
C GLY A 18 6.98 -3.31 -12.05
N ALA A 19 8.20 -3.09 -11.58
CA ALA A 19 9.35 -3.94 -11.89
C ALA A 19 9.14 -5.41 -11.52
N LYS A 20 8.41 -5.68 -10.42
CA LYS A 20 8.09 -7.06 -10.03
C LYS A 20 7.01 -7.67 -10.91
N LEU A 21 6.06 -6.90 -11.41
CA LEU A 21 5.05 -7.39 -12.35
C LEU A 21 5.60 -7.73 -13.73
N ALA A 22 6.76 -7.21 -14.10
CA ALA A 22 7.45 -7.62 -15.32
C ALA A 22 7.94 -9.08 -15.27
N GLU A 23 8.09 -9.66 -14.07
CA GLU A 23 8.43 -11.06 -13.86
C GLU A 23 7.16 -11.93 -14.04
N PRO A 24 7.11 -12.90 -14.99
CA PRO A 24 5.89 -13.69 -15.27
C PRO A 24 5.32 -14.41 -14.05
N ALA A 25 6.18 -14.94 -13.19
CA ALA A 25 5.75 -15.63 -11.96
C ALA A 25 5.06 -14.68 -10.97
N ARG A 26 5.56 -13.45 -10.83
CA ARG A 26 4.98 -12.41 -9.97
C ARG A 26 3.66 -11.90 -10.55
N ARG A 27 3.61 -11.72 -11.87
CA ARG A 27 2.37 -11.37 -12.55
C ARG A 27 1.25 -12.37 -12.29
N LYS A 28 1.52 -13.67 -12.42
CA LYS A 28 0.55 -14.73 -12.10
C LYS A 28 0.05 -14.65 -10.65
N LEU A 29 0.90 -14.27 -9.70
CA LEU A 29 0.46 -14.09 -8.31
C LEU A 29 -0.50 -12.89 -8.17
N ALA A 30 -0.23 -11.77 -8.83
CA ALA A 30 -1.13 -10.62 -8.84
C ALA A 30 -2.47 -10.93 -9.51
N GLU A 31 -2.45 -11.66 -10.62
CA GLU A 31 -3.66 -12.15 -11.31
C GLU A 31 -4.50 -13.07 -10.40
N ARG A 32 -3.86 -13.98 -9.68
CA ARG A 32 -4.54 -14.84 -8.70
C ARG A 32 -5.13 -14.04 -7.55
N ALA A 33 -4.43 -13.03 -7.04
CA ALA A 33 -4.93 -12.15 -6.00
C ALA A 33 -6.16 -11.37 -6.50
N HIS A 34 -6.08 -10.78 -7.69
CA HIS A 34 -7.19 -10.06 -8.32
C HIS A 34 -8.41 -10.98 -8.53
N ALA A 35 -8.21 -12.18 -9.09
CA ALA A 35 -9.29 -13.15 -9.30
C ALA A 35 -9.95 -13.64 -8.00
N ALA A 36 -9.23 -13.57 -6.88
CA ALA A 36 -9.76 -13.87 -5.54
C ALA A 36 -10.49 -12.69 -4.88
N GLY A 37 -10.66 -11.55 -5.57
CA GLY A 37 -11.36 -10.37 -5.08
C GLY A 37 -10.48 -9.36 -4.32
N HIS A 38 -9.17 -9.60 -4.22
CA HIS A 38 -8.27 -8.62 -3.65
C HIS A 38 -8.08 -7.43 -4.60
N TRP A 39 -7.96 -6.22 -4.05
CA TRP A 39 -7.67 -5.05 -4.85
C TRP A 39 -6.18 -4.96 -5.19
N ILE A 40 -5.88 -4.52 -6.41
CA ILE A 40 -4.52 -4.27 -6.86
C ILE A 40 -4.34 -2.76 -7.04
N GLY A 41 -3.34 -2.22 -6.35
CA GLY A 41 -2.92 -0.82 -6.43
C GLY A 41 -1.46 -0.68 -6.87
N ASN A 42 -1.09 0.52 -7.23
CA ASN A 42 0.23 0.90 -7.72
C ASN A 42 1.14 1.31 -6.55
N HIS A 43 2.36 0.75 -6.50
CA HIS A 43 3.38 1.10 -5.49
C HIS A 43 4.69 1.58 -6.12
N THR A 44 4.61 2.35 -7.20
CA THR A 44 5.72 2.81 -8.03
C THR A 44 6.37 1.71 -8.87
N MET A 45 7.24 2.10 -9.77
CA MET A 45 7.94 1.17 -10.66
C MET A 45 9.04 0.41 -9.92
N THR A 46 9.91 1.12 -9.21
CA THR A 46 11.15 0.56 -8.68
C THR A 46 11.22 0.46 -7.15
N HIS A 47 10.41 1.24 -6.42
CA HIS A 47 10.49 1.38 -4.96
C HIS A 47 11.89 1.85 -4.48
N GLY A 48 12.58 2.62 -5.30
CA GLY A 48 13.96 3.04 -5.04
C GLY A 48 14.05 4.25 -4.12
N THR A 49 13.62 5.40 -4.62
CA THR A 49 13.66 6.67 -3.90
C THR A 49 12.25 7.20 -3.69
N PRO A 50 11.89 7.69 -2.49
CA PRO A 50 10.61 8.36 -2.27
C PRO A 50 10.41 9.50 -3.27
N LEU A 51 9.20 9.60 -3.87
CA LEU A 51 8.96 10.54 -4.97
C LEU A 51 9.23 12.00 -4.57
N GLY A 52 9.01 12.38 -3.30
CA GLY A 52 9.34 13.72 -2.80
C GLY A 52 10.84 14.04 -2.77
N LYS A 53 11.71 13.06 -2.91
CA LYS A 53 13.17 13.23 -2.97
C LYS A 53 13.73 13.18 -4.39
N LEU A 54 12.90 12.89 -5.38
CA LEU A 54 13.32 12.90 -6.78
C LEU A 54 13.46 14.33 -7.29
N GLU A 55 14.57 14.62 -7.93
CA GLU A 55 14.90 15.93 -8.48
C GLU A 55 14.90 15.94 -10.02
N GLU A 56 15.14 14.76 -10.61
CA GLU A 56 15.12 14.59 -12.06
C GLU A 56 13.70 14.75 -12.61
N ALA A 57 13.54 15.66 -13.55
CA ALA A 57 12.26 15.91 -14.23
C ALA A 57 11.79 14.65 -14.99
N GLY A 58 10.52 14.36 -14.93
CA GLY A 58 9.93 13.18 -15.55
C GLY A 58 10.05 11.90 -14.72
N LYS A 59 10.96 11.85 -13.74
CA LYS A 59 11.23 10.62 -12.99
C LYS A 59 10.06 10.19 -12.10
N ALA A 60 9.45 11.12 -11.38
CA ALA A 60 8.27 10.80 -10.57
C ALA A 60 7.10 10.35 -11.44
N ARG A 61 6.94 10.97 -12.61
CA ARG A 61 5.94 10.58 -13.61
C ARG A 61 6.17 9.14 -14.08
N SER A 62 7.38 8.77 -14.49
CA SER A 62 7.68 7.42 -14.97
C SER A 62 7.51 6.38 -13.87
N GLU A 63 7.94 6.65 -12.63
CA GLU A 63 7.72 5.75 -11.49
C GLU A 63 6.24 5.40 -11.28
N ILE A 64 5.34 6.34 -11.55
CA ILE A 64 3.89 6.12 -11.39
C ILE A 64 3.29 5.47 -12.64
N LEU A 65 3.54 6.05 -13.83
CA LEU A 65 2.81 5.67 -15.04
C LEU A 65 3.28 4.34 -15.63
N ASP A 66 4.59 4.05 -15.60
CA ASP A 66 5.10 2.78 -16.12
C ASP A 66 4.61 1.60 -15.26
N ALA A 67 4.58 1.79 -13.93
CA ALA A 67 3.95 0.81 -13.05
C ALA A 67 2.46 0.64 -13.33
N GLN A 68 1.73 1.75 -13.53
CA GLN A 68 0.30 1.70 -13.83
C GLN A 68 0.01 0.98 -15.15
N GLN A 69 0.84 1.21 -16.15
CA GLN A 69 0.74 0.51 -17.44
C GLN A 69 0.93 -1.00 -17.28
N LEU A 70 1.93 -1.42 -16.48
CA LEU A 70 2.16 -2.85 -16.20
C LEU A 70 1.03 -3.49 -15.39
N ILE A 71 0.41 -2.79 -14.46
CA ILE A 71 -0.76 -3.28 -13.74
C ILE A 71 -1.92 -3.49 -14.71
N GLY A 72 -2.17 -2.54 -15.59
CA GLY A 72 -3.18 -2.66 -16.65
C GLY A 72 -4.57 -2.97 -16.11
N GLY A 73 -5.23 -3.98 -16.67
CA GLY A 73 -6.58 -4.38 -16.30
C GLY A 73 -6.74 -5.00 -14.90
N LEU A 74 -5.65 -5.22 -14.15
CA LEU A 74 -5.72 -5.66 -12.76
C LEU A 74 -5.97 -4.49 -11.80
N ALA A 75 -5.79 -3.24 -12.26
CA ALA A 75 -5.92 -2.07 -11.40
C ALA A 75 -7.35 -1.93 -10.85
N HIS A 76 -7.45 -1.59 -9.56
CA HIS A 76 -8.72 -1.16 -8.98
C HIS A 76 -9.30 0.04 -9.79
N PRO A 77 -10.62 0.13 -10.01
CA PRO A 77 -11.25 1.20 -10.80
C PRO A 77 -10.88 2.63 -10.35
N ASP A 78 -10.65 2.83 -9.05
CA ASP A 78 -10.21 4.11 -8.49
C ASP A 78 -8.70 4.36 -8.66
N ARG A 79 -7.97 3.49 -9.39
CA ARG A 79 -6.53 3.59 -9.66
C ARG A 79 -5.74 3.87 -8.38
N LEU A 80 -5.87 2.94 -7.41
CA LEU A 80 -5.23 3.06 -6.11
C LEU A 80 -3.71 3.19 -6.26
N PHE A 81 -3.14 4.16 -5.56
CA PHE A 81 -1.71 4.43 -5.53
C PHE A 81 -1.24 4.59 -4.09
N ARG A 82 -0.10 3.99 -3.76
CA ARG A 82 0.59 4.20 -2.48
C ARG A 82 2.02 4.62 -2.76
N PRO A 83 2.47 5.80 -2.27
CA PRO A 83 3.86 6.21 -2.42
C PRO A 83 4.79 5.35 -1.56
N PHE A 84 6.05 5.21 -1.98
CA PHE A 84 7.09 4.60 -1.15
C PHE A 84 7.43 5.51 0.04
N GLY A 85 7.33 4.97 1.26
CA GLY A 85 7.45 5.73 2.50
C GLY A 85 8.85 5.77 3.12
N GLY A 86 9.81 4.98 2.61
CA GLY A 86 11.19 5.02 3.11
C GLY A 86 11.31 4.78 4.63
N GLY A 87 10.70 3.70 5.14
CA GLY A 87 10.73 3.36 6.57
C GLY A 87 9.42 3.66 7.32
N GLY A 88 8.37 4.05 6.61
CA GLY A 88 7.00 4.12 7.14
C GLY A 88 6.59 5.44 7.77
N LYS A 89 7.47 6.45 7.81
CA LYS A 89 7.09 7.79 8.26
C LYS A 89 6.27 8.52 7.19
N LEU A 90 5.22 9.21 7.59
CA LEU A 90 4.50 10.15 6.73
C LEU A 90 5.23 11.50 6.73
N GLY A 91 5.33 12.13 5.57
CA GLY A 91 6.02 13.42 5.46
C GLY A 91 6.15 13.92 4.03
N PRO A 92 6.77 15.10 3.82
CA PRO A 92 6.89 15.75 2.50
C PRO A 92 7.74 14.94 1.50
N HIS A 93 8.52 13.97 1.99
CA HIS A 93 9.30 13.07 1.12
C HIS A 93 8.45 12.09 0.31
N LEU A 94 7.16 11.98 0.58
CA LEU A 94 6.28 11.03 -0.11
C LEU A 94 5.99 11.43 -1.56
N LEU A 95 5.76 12.72 -1.81
CA LEU A 95 5.39 13.25 -3.11
C LEU A 95 6.17 14.53 -3.42
N ASN A 96 6.43 14.79 -4.70
CA ASN A 96 6.82 16.09 -5.23
C ASN A 96 5.68 16.69 -6.07
N PRO A 97 5.79 17.95 -6.54
CA PRO A 97 4.77 18.58 -7.37
C PRO A 97 4.43 17.79 -8.64
N GLU A 98 5.42 17.15 -9.27
CA GLU A 98 5.21 16.31 -10.46
C GLU A 98 4.35 15.09 -10.15
N ALA A 99 4.67 14.34 -9.09
CA ALA A 99 3.87 13.20 -8.65
C ALA A 99 2.43 13.62 -8.36
N LEU A 100 2.23 14.75 -7.65
CA LEU A 100 0.91 15.28 -7.36
C LEU A 100 0.15 15.62 -8.65
N ALA A 101 0.81 16.25 -9.62
CA ALA A 101 0.20 16.57 -10.92
C ALA A 101 -0.24 15.31 -11.66
N VAL A 102 0.59 14.25 -11.65
CA VAL A 102 0.23 12.94 -12.23
C VAL A 102 -0.98 12.33 -11.54
N LEU A 103 -1.00 12.28 -10.21
CA LEU A 103 -2.13 11.70 -9.46
C LEU A 103 -3.45 12.41 -9.80
N ARG A 104 -3.41 13.73 -9.97
CA ARG A 104 -4.58 14.55 -10.37
C ARG A 104 -5.01 14.27 -11.80
N ALA A 105 -4.09 14.35 -12.76
CA ALA A 105 -4.37 14.16 -14.17
C ALA A 105 -4.94 12.77 -14.48
N GLU A 106 -4.37 11.75 -13.83
CA GLU A 106 -4.76 10.36 -14.01
C GLU A 106 -5.92 9.92 -13.11
N LYS A 107 -6.52 10.84 -12.35
CA LYS A 107 -7.62 10.58 -11.42
C LYS A 107 -7.33 9.43 -10.46
N MET A 108 -6.10 9.35 -9.95
CA MET A 108 -5.68 8.29 -9.03
C MET A 108 -6.13 8.59 -7.60
N THR A 109 -6.28 7.53 -6.80
CA THR A 109 -6.58 7.61 -5.37
C THR A 109 -5.32 7.29 -4.58
N CYS A 110 -4.79 8.28 -3.87
CA CYS A 110 -3.62 8.09 -3.00
C CYS A 110 -4.05 7.51 -1.65
N VAL A 111 -3.45 6.38 -1.29
CA VAL A 111 -3.73 5.65 -0.05
C VAL A 111 -2.45 5.59 0.79
N LEU A 112 -2.44 6.30 1.90
CA LEU A 112 -1.38 6.28 2.90
C LEU A 112 -1.62 5.15 3.92
N TRP A 113 -1.21 5.36 5.17
CA TRP A 113 -1.35 4.38 6.26
C TRP A 113 -1.39 5.10 7.62
N ASN A 114 -1.83 4.38 8.64
CA ASN A 114 -1.76 4.84 10.03
C ASN A 114 -1.16 3.79 10.98
N ALA A 115 -0.71 2.63 10.46
CA ALA A 115 -0.02 1.62 11.24
C ALA A 115 1.05 0.88 10.41
N ILE A 116 2.27 0.84 10.95
CA ILE A 116 3.44 0.15 10.38
C ILE A 116 4.07 -0.71 11.48
N PRO A 117 3.83 -2.02 11.51
CA PRO A 117 4.33 -2.89 12.57
C PRO A 117 5.79 -3.31 12.36
N ARG A 118 6.44 -2.89 11.26
CA ARG A 118 7.84 -3.17 10.91
C ARG A 118 8.13 -4.65 10.66
N ASP A 119 7.20 -5.38 10.11
CA ASP A 119 7.33 -6.78 9.71
C ASP A 119 8.52 -7.04 8.77
N PHE A 120 8.87 -6.03 7.96
CA PHE A 120 10.03 -6.07 7.07
C PHE A 120 11.37 -6.07 7.81
N ALA A 121 11.46 -5.47 8.99
CA ALA A 121 12.69 -5.34 9.78
C ALA A 121 12.70 -6.25 11.01
N GLU A 122 11.54 -6.58 11.54
CA GLU A 122 11.37 -7.31 12.80
C GLU A 122 10.30 -8.41 12.63
N PRO A 123 10.62 -9.46 11.83
CA PRO A 123 9.64 -10.46 11.41
C PRO A 123 9.03 -11.27 12.56
N GLU A 124 9.74 -11.43 13.69
CA GLU A 124 9.27 -12.22 14.83
C GLU A 124 8.37 -11.42 15.79
N SER A 125 8.52 -10.10 15.84
CA SER A 125 7.84 -9.26 16.85
C SER A 125 6.73 -8.38 16.31
N TRP A 126 6.51 -8.36 15.00
CA TRP A 126 5.56 -7.46 14.36
C TRP A 126 4.12 -7.65 14.83
N VAL A 127 3.70 -8.87 15.17
CA VAL A 127 2.32 -9.19 15.58
C VAL A 127 1.92 -8.39 16.82
N GLN A 128 2.75 -8.38 17.86
CA GLN A 128 2.44 -7.62 19.08
C GLN A 128 2.37 -6.12 18.82
N ARG A 129 3.27 -5.60 17.96
CA ARG A 129 3.27 -4.19 17.57
C ARG A 129 2.02 -3.84 16.75
N ALA A 130 1.63 -4.71 15.81
CA ALA A 130 0.40 -4.54 15.04
C ALA A 130 -0.83 -4.49 15.94
N LEU A 131 -0.98 -5.43 16.87
CA LEU A 131 -2.10 -5.45 17.82
C LEU A 131 -2.16 -4.19 18.68
N LYS A 132 -1.00 -3.72 19.19
CA LYS A 132 -0.92 -2.45 19.93
C LYS A 132 -1.33 -1.25 19.07
N GLN A 133 -0.91 -1.20 17.80
CA GLN A 133 -1.31 -0.14 16.88
C GLN A 133 -2.80 -0.20 16.54
N CYS A 134 -3.36 -1.39 16.36
CA CYS A 134 -4.78 -1.58 16.09
C CYS A 134 -5.64 -1.18 17.29
N SER A 135 -5.26 -1.52 18.51
CA SER A 135 -6.01 -1.16 19.70
C SER A 135 -5.98 0.34 20.05
N ALA A 136 -5.01 1.08 19.49
CA ALA A 136 -4.87 2.52 19.74
C ALA A 136 -5.83 3.41 18.93
N GLN A 137 -6.58 2.84 17.99
CA GLN A 137 -7.44 3.61 17.09
C GLN A 137 -8.60 2.74 16.58
N PRO A 138 -9.77 3.35 16.30
CA PRO A 138 -10.97 2.58 15.93
C PRO A 138 -10.90 1.96 14.54
N TRP A 139 -10.10 2.53 13.63
CA TRP A 139 -9.94 2.02 12.26
C TRP A 139 -8.48 2.14 11.82
N THR A 140 -7.86 0.98 11.59
CA THR A 140 -6.43 0.88 11.28
C THR A 140 -6.22 0.44 9.84
N LEU A 141 -5.43 1.21 9.10
CA LEU A 141 -4.84 0.77 7.84
C LEU A 141 -3.43 0.25 8.12
N LEU A 142 -3.35 -1.05 8.33
CA LEU A 142 -2.11 -1.76 8.63
C LEU A 142 -1.35 -2.09 7.34
N VAL A 143 -0.08 -1.73 7.27
CA VAL A 143 0.79 -2.10 6.16
C VAL A 143 1.66 -3.29 6.54
N LEU A 144 1.58 -4.35 5.75
CA LEU A 144 2.43 -5.54 5.83
C LEU A 144 3.15 -5.76 4.50
N HIS A 145 4.25 -6.49 4.53
CA HIS A 145 5.10 -6.75 3.37
C HIS A 145 5.18 -8.24 3.06
N ASP A 146 5.03 -8.61 1.79
CA ASP A 146 5.20 -9.98 1.32
C ASP A 146 6.67 -10.23 0.95
N LEU A 147 7.50 -10.29 1.98
CA LEU A 147 8.94 -10.52 1.88
C LEU A 147 9.30 -11.95 2.32
N PRO A 148 10.37 -12.55 1.76
CA PRO A 148 10.83 -13.88 2.13
C PRO A 148 11.66 -13.87 3.44
N ASN A 149 11.16 -13.17 4.48
CA ASN A 149 11.83 -13.01 5.77
C ASN A 149 11.13 -13.76 6.93
N GLY A 150 10.11 -14.58 6.62
CA GLY A 150 9.37 -15.33 7.63
C GLY A 150 8.19 -14.59 8.28
N ALA A 151 8.11 -13.26 8.21
CA ALA A 151 7.09 -12.47 8.89
C ALA A 151 5.65 -12.96 8.63
N MET A 152 5.35 -13.34 7.39
CA MET A 152 4.00 -13.78 7.02
C MET A 152 3.61 -15.17 7.53
N ALA A 153 4.53 -15.93 8.13
CA ALA A 153 4.20 -17.15 8.87
C ALA A 153 3.35 -16.84 10.13
N HIS A 154 3.50 -15.64 10.68
CA HIS A 154 2.75 -15.17 11.86
C HIS A 154 1.40 -14.52 11.54
N LEU A 155 1.02 -14.42 10.27
CA LEU A 155 -0.25 -13.80 9.86
C LEU A 155 -1.49 -14.48 10.47
N PRO A 156 -1.60 -15.83 10.54
CA PRO A 156 -2.72 -16.48 11.22
C PRO A 156 -2.83 -16.10 12.70
N ALA A 157 -1.71 -16.04 13.40
CA ALA A 157 -1.68 -15.65 14.82
C ALA A 157 -2.14 -14.19 15.02
N PHE A 158 -1.73 -13.28 14.15
CA PHE A 158 -2.21 -11.90 14.16
C PHE A 158 -3.73 -11.83 13.96
N ILE A 159 -4.27 -12.52 12.95
CA ILE A 159 -5.70 -12.51 12.63
C ILE A 159 -6.52 -13.04 13.80
N ALA A 160 -6.11 -14.18 14.37
CA ALA A 160 -6.80 -14.78 15.52
C ALA A 160 -6.79 -13.85 16.74
N ALA A 161 -5.65 -13.23 17.05
CA ALA A 161 -5.53 -12.32 18.17
C ALA A 161 -6.32 -11.02 17.96
N ALA A 162 -6.32 -10.46 16.75
CA ALA A 162 -7.11 -9.27 16.42
C ALA A 162 -8.63 -9.52 16.60
N ARG A 163 -9.13 -10.67 16.11
CA ARG A 163 -10.53 -11.07 16.31
C ARG A 163 -10.87 -11.27 17.79
N LYS A 164 -9.97 -11.90 18.56
CA LYS A 164 -10.15 -12.08 20.01
C LYS A 164 -10.28 -10.73 20.75
N GLN A 165 -9.65 -9.68 20.22
CA GLN A 165 -9.76 -8.31 20.72
C GLN A 165 -11.00 -7.54 20.16
N GLY A 166 -11.91 -8.21 19.46
CA GLY A 166 -13.11 -7.62 18.87
C GLY A 166 -12.87 -6.94 17.51
N GLY A 167 -11.70 -7.10 16.92
CA GLY A 167 -11.37 -6.55 15.59
C GLY A 167 -12.09 -7.27 14.47
N SER A 168 -12.51 -6.51 13.46
CA SER A 168 -13.00 -6.99 12.16
C SER A 168 -12.10 -6.51 11.04
N PHE A 169 -12.20 -7.16 9.88
CA PHE A 169 -11.39 -6.83 8.70
C PHE A 169 -12.28 -6.26 7.60
N SER A 170 -11.88 -5.14 7.03
CA SER A 170 -12.51 -4.50 5.88
C SER A 170 -11.48 -4.23 4.80
N GLN A 171 -11.90 -4.21 3.54
CA GLN A 171 -11.06 -3.81 2.42
C GLN A 171 -11.08 -2.29 2.19
N ASP A 172 -12.05 -1.58 2.78
CA ASP A 172 -12.13 -0.13 2.75
C ASP A 172 -10.99 0.54 3.53
N PHE A 173 -10.75 1.81 3.22
CA PHE A 173 -9.70 2.59 3.85
C PHE A 173 -10.25 3.63 4.84
N PRO A 174 -9.59 3.83 5.99
CA PRO A 174 -9.89 4.95 6.87
C PRO A 174 -9.79 6.28 6.10
N PRO A 175 -10.77 7.19 6.23
CA PRO A 175 -10.77 8.45 5.47
C PRO A 175 -9.49 9.27 5.61
N GLN A 176 -8.90 9.31 6.82
CA GLN A 176 -7.64 10.01 7.10
C GLN A 176 -6.43 9.42 6.35
N CYS A 177 -6.53 8.18 5.85
CA CYS A 177 -5.48 7.55 5.05
C CYS A 177 -5.65 7.80 3.54
N VAL A 178 -6.69 8.53 3.11
CA VAL A 178 -6.97 8.80 1.70
C VAL A 178 -6.95 10.32 1.44
N PRO A 179 -5.75 10.95 1.39
CA PRO A 179 -5.65 12.40 1.19
C PRO A 179 -6.05 12.87 -0.21
N ILE A 180 -6.01 11.97 -1.21
CA ILE A 180 -6.45 12.23 -2.58
C ILE A 180 -7.37 11.09 -3.03
N ARG A 181 -8.55 11.42 -3.53
CA ARG A 181 -9.47 10.45 -4.11
C ARG A 181 -9.81 10.84 -5.55
N ARG A 182 -9.55 9.93 -6.49
CA ARG A 182 -9.79 10.17 -7.93
C ARG A 182 -9.23 11.51 -8.41
N GLY A 183 -8.02 11.86 -8.00
CA GLY A 183 -7.32 13.10 -8.34
C GLY A 183 -7.73 14.33 -7.53
N GLN A 184 -8.77 14.25 -6.71
CA GLN A 184 -9.23 15.36 -5.87
C GLN A 184 -8.65 15.27 -4.47
N ALA A 185 -8.06 16.38 -3.99
CA ALA A 185 -7.57 16.48 -2.61
C ALA A 185 -8.76 16.52 -1.64
N LEU A 186 -8.74 15.65 -0.63
CA LEU A 186 -9.75 15.60 0.44
C LEU A 186 -9.29 16.33 1.71
N ALA A 187 -7.99 16.65 1.80
CA ALA A 187 -7.36 17.35 2.92
C ALA A 187 -6.18 18.18 2.42
N PRO A 188 -5.65 19.14 3.23
CA PRO A 188 -4.41 19.84 2.91
C PRO A 188 -3.26 18.85 2.69
N LEU A 189 -2.53 18.99 1.58
CA LEU A 189 -1.47 18.06 1.16
C LEU A 189 -0.06 18.49 1.60
N GLY A 190 0.11 19.68 2.20
CA GLY A 190 1.42 20.22 2.57
C GLY A 190 2.27 19.32 3.46
N SER A 191 1.62 18.45 4.25
CA SER A 191 2.33 17.47 5.08
C SER A 191 2.94 16.31 4.27
N TYR A 192 2.55 16.11 3.03
CA TYR A 192 2.92 14.94 2.21
C TYR A 192 3.62 15.31 0.90
N VAL A 193 3.61 16.58 0.53
CA VAL A 193 4.18 17.07 -0.73
C VAL A 193 5.33 18.02 -0.41
N ARG A 194 6.50 17.75 -1.00
CA ARG A 194 7.64 18.68 -0.96
C ARG A 194 7.28 19.96 -1.71
N ALA A 195 7.59 21.11 -1.10
CA ALA A 195 7.50 22.41 -1.74
C ALA A 195 8.47 22.55 -2.92
#